data_d80fa2f6d258b5a125ac3de619c8bb25
#
_entry.id   d80fa2f6d258b5a125ac3de619c8bb25
#
_cell.length_a   1.000
_cell.length_b   1.000
_cell.length_c   1.000
_cell.angle_alpha   90.00
_cell.angle_beta   90.00
_cell.angle_gamma   90.00
#
_symmetry.space_group_name_H-M   'P 1'
#
loop_
_entity.id
_entity.type
_entity.pdbx_description
1 polymer ?
#
loop_
_entity_poly.entity_id
_entity_poly.type
_entity_poly.pdbx_seq_one_letter_code
_entity_poly.pdbx_strand_id
1 'polypeptide(L)'
;MIADIHLTHLSYTQLDTMTWCATAQVRESLCLSFDTLWDKASWSRLSVFNIPPIAPNKFCALNWQYYTAPVTLSARKIAHNQRQLQRTGVRLLLQALISELEISDTLDESNFPYRLINNKYYVCFSHTGPNDKSLNSNVAVIISHHRSAGIDIENNNVAWKVAQRFYSDNEISAIQSLPTTQRDIIIKLLWQIKESFIKIRQYTLAQGLGMDYAYLITDLLDALRDPSPVVVIANRQSDYHIAFLPIQQTVVVY
;
A
#
# COMPACT_ATOMS: atom_id res chain seq x y z
N MET A 1 13.59 -13.33 17.38
CA MET A 1 12.52 -13.87 16.54
C MET A 1 12.70 -13.29 15.16
N ILE A 2 12.91 -14.13 14.16
CA ILE A 2 12.92 -13.72 12.75
C ILE A 2 11.44 -13.81 12.34
N ALA A 3 10.82 -12.66 12.09
CA ALA A 3 9.48 -12.64 11.56
C ALA A 3 9.55 -12.92 10.07
N ASP A 4 8.79 -13.88 9.61
CA ASP A 4 8.65 -14.18 8.19
C ASP A 4 7.65 -13.19 7.59
N ILE A 5 8.10 -12.43 6.59
CA ILE A 5 7.28 -11.45 5.89
C ILE A 5 6.83 -12.05 4.56
N HIS A 6 5.53 -12.08 4.32
CA HIS A 6 4.98 -12.60 3.07
C HIS A 6 3.90 -11.69 2.49
N LEU A 7 3.71 -11.83 1.18
CA LEU A 7 2.70 -11.12 0.42
C LEU A 7 1.45 -11.96 0.26
N THR A 8 0.29 -11.34 0.37
CA THR A 8 -1.02 -11.93 0.10
C THR A 8 -1.82 -11.00 -0.82
N HIS A 9 -2.86 -11.50 -1.48
CA HIS A 9 -3.70 -10.73 -2.41
C HIS A 9 -2.89 -10.02 -3.49
N LEU A 10 -1.94 -10.74 -4.06
CA LEU A 10 -1.05 -10.24 -5.11
C LEU A 10 -1.86 -10.02 -6.40
N SER A 11 -1.70 -8.85 -6.99
CA SER A 11 -2.33 -8.47 -8.25
C SER A 11 -1.33 -7.76 -9.14
N TYR A 12 -1.26 -8.16 -10.41
CA TYR A 12 -0.44 -7.54 -11.44
C TYR A 12 -1.32 -6.88 -12.48
N THR A 13 -0.93 -5.71 -12.95
CA THR A 13 -1.66 -4.94 -13.95
C THR A 13 -0.69 -4.36 -14.95
N GLN A 14 -0.89 -4.67 -16.23
CA GLN A 14 -0.22 -4.00 -17.32
C GLN A 14 -1.01 -2.74 -17.69
N LEU A 15 -0.35 -1.58 -17.72
CA LEU A 15 -0.96 -0.29 -18.03
C LEU A 15 -0.74 0.10 -19.48
N ASP A 16 0.45 -0.18 -20.00
CA ASP A 16 0.81 -0.10 -21.42
C ASP A 16 1.88 -1.15 -21.76
N THR A 17 2.45 -1.09 -22.95
CA THR A 17 3.45 -2.08 -23.44
C THR A 17 4.72 -2.12 -22.59
N MET A 18 5.02 -1.06 -21.85
CA MET A 18 6.29 -0.89 -21.13
C MET A 18 6.10 -0.43 -19.67
N THR A 19 4.88 -0.50 -19.16
CA THR A 19 4.55 -0.05 -17.80
C THR A 19 3.65 -1.07 -17.09
N TRP A 20 4.10 -1.54 -15.94
CA TRP A 20 3.39 -2.51 -15.11
C TRP A 20 3.35 -2.04 -13.67
N CYS A 21 2.24 -2.33 -13.00
CA CYS A 21 2.16 -2.16 -11.57
C CYS A 21 1.71 -3.44 -10.88
N ALA A 22 2.07 -3.54 -9.61
CA ALA A 22 1.62 -4.62 -8.74
C ALA A 22 1.15 -4.05 -7.40
N THR A 23 0.19 -4.73 -6.80
CA THR A 23 -0.31 -4.44 -5.45
C THR A 23 -0.40 -5.72 -4.63
N ALA A 24 -0.21 -5.62 -3.32
CA ALA A 24 -0.35 -6.73 -2.40
C ALA A 24 -0.66 -6.24 -0.98
N GLN A 25 -1.09 -7.16 -0.13
CA GLN A 25 -1.06 -6.98 1.31
C GLN A 25 0.20 -7.64 1.87
N VAL A 26 0.90 -6.93 2.76
CA VAL A 26 2.06 -7.47 3.47
C VAL A 26 1.64 -7.88 4.88
N ARG A 27 2.07 -9.08 5.27
CA ARG A 27 1.82 -9.67 6.58
C ARG A 27 3.12 -10.14 7.19
N GLU A 28 3.18 -10.04 8.50
CA GLU A 28 4.19 -10.66 9.32
C GLU A 28 3.60 -11.94 9.91
N SER A 29 4.17 -13.11 9.62
CA SER A 29 3.84 -14.32 10.36
C SER A 29 4.81 -14.47 11.51
N LEU A 30 4.27 -14.57 12.70
CA LEU A 30 5.04 -15.00 13.85
C LEU A 30 5.33 -16.51 13.67
N CYS A 31 6.48 -16.83 13.13
CA CYS A 31 7.01 -18.18 13.23
C CYS A 31 7.37 -18.43 14.70
N LEU A 32 6.45 -18.99 15.45
CA LEU A 32 6.80 -19.61 16.72
C LEU A 32 7.61 -20.86 16.38
N SER A 33 8.95 -20.73 16.27
CA SER A 33 9.79 -21.92 16.24
C SER A 33 9.58 -22.64 17.56
N PHE A 34 9.21 -23.91 17.50
CA PHE A 34 9.02 -24.77 18.69
C PHE A 34 10.24 -24.77 19.61
N ASP A 35 11.43 -24.48 19.06
CA ASP A 35 12.70 -24.43 19.80
C ASP A 35 12.80 -23.30 20.84
N THR A 36 12.05 -22.21 20.67
CA THR A 36 12.05 -21.10 21.65
C THR A 36 11.07 -21.29 22.80
N LEU A 37 10.18 -22.28 22.74
CA LEU A 37 9.22 -22.60 23.81
C LEU A 37 9.83 -23.38 24.97
N TRP A 38 11.06 -23.90 24.84
CA TRP A 38 11.71 -24.74 25.84
C TRP A 38 12.64 -24.00 26.79
N ASP A 39 12.67 -22.66 26.78
CA ASP A 39 13.43 -21.92 27.77
C ASP A 39 12.75 -22.06 29.15
N LYS A 40 13.41 -22.79 30.03
CA LYS A 40 12.92 -23.19 31.37
C LYS A 40 12.46 -22.02 32.25
N ALA A 41 12.80 -20.80 31.89
CA ALA A 41 12.43 -19.59 32.67
C ALA A 41 10.98 -19.12 32.46
N SER A 42 10.28 -19.60 31.44
CA SER A 42 8.91 -19.14 31.11
C SER A 42 7.78 -19.99 31.74
N TRP A 43 8.10 -21.15 32.31
CA TRP A 43 7.10 -22.08 32.83
C TRP A 43 6.42 -21.65 34.14
N SER A 44 6.99 -20.72 34.89
CA SER A 44 6.46 -20.27 36.18
C SER A 44 5.22 -19.38 36.09
N ARG A 45 4.73 -19.04 34.89
CA ARG A 45 3.57 -18.16 34.66
C ARG A 45 2.40 -18.78 33.93
N LEU A 46 2.42 -20.08 33.67
CA LEU A 46 1.27 -20.79 33.13
C LEU A 46 0.30 -21.13 34.26
N SER A 47 -0.79 -20.39 34.39
CA SER A 47 -1.94 -20.81 35.21
C SER A 47 -2.54 -22.04 34.57
N VAL A 48 -2.44 -23.18 35.27
CA VAL A 48 -3.05 -24.45 34.88
C VAL A 48 -4.55 -24.30 34.99
N PHE A 49 -5.24 -24.18 33.86
CA PHE A 49 -6.69 -24.40 33.83
C PHE A 49 -6.94 -25.89 33.97
N ASN A 50 -7.76 -26.30 34.96
CA ASN A 50 -8.21 -27.67 35.16
C ASN A 50 -8.93 -28.17 33.87
N ILE A 51 -8.28 -29.07 33.15
CA ILE A 51 -8.86 -29.77 32.02
C ILE A 51 -9.55 -31.02 32.57
N PRO A 52 -10.86 -31.21 32.35
CA PRO A 52 -11.50 -32.46 32.72
C PRO A 52 -10.91 -33.64 31.93
N PRO A 53 -10.82 -34.85 32.48
CA PRO A 53 -10.22 -36.01 31.82
C PRO A 53 -11.02 -36.36 30.56
N ILE A 54 -10.37 -36.30 29.41
CA ILE A 54 -10.93 -36.65 28.09
C ILE A 54 -10.73 -38.15 27.89
N ALA A 55 -11.79 -38.83 27.52
CA ALA A 55 -11.77 -40.27 27.18
C ALA A 55 -10.86 -40.57 25.96
N PRO A 56 -10.20 -41.74 25.88
CA PRO A 56 -9.01 -41.95 25.05
C PRO A 56 -9.25 -42.24 23.57
N ASN A 57 -10.34 -41.83 22.95
CA ASN A 57 -10.67 -42.30 21.57
C ASN A 57 -11.21 -41.23 20.59
N LYS A 58 -10.78 -39.99 20.69
CA LYS A 58 -10.98 -39.05 19.57
C LYS A 58 -9.75 -38.13 19.44
N PHE A 59 -8.97 -38.34 18.37
CA PHE A 59 -7.99 -37.32 17.91
C PHE A 59 -8.78 -36.11 17.44
N CYS A 60 -9.04 -35.19 18.36
CA CYS A 60 -9.41 -33.83 18.02
C CYS A 60 -8.12 -33.03 17.79
N ALA A 61 -7.98 -32.39 16.65
CA ALA A 61 -6.96 -31.38 16.43
C ALA A 61 -7.14 -30.30 17.49
N LEU A 62 -6.25 -30.28 18.48
CA LEU A 62 -6.24 -29.26 19.53
C LEU A 62 -5.73 -27.96 18.93
N ASN A 63 -6.63 -27.04 18.62
CA ASN A 63 -6.28 -25.65 18.30
C ASN A 63 -5.88 -24.97 19.63
N TRP A 64 -4.58 -24.92 19.91
CA TRP A 64 -4.04 -24.17 21.03
C TRP A 64 -3.98 -22.69 20.66
N GLN A 65 -4.84 -21.87 21.22
CA GLN A 65 -4.69 -20.41 21.17
C GLN A 65 -3.87 -19.98 22.38
N TYR A 66 -2.62 -19.61 22.14
CA TYR A 66 -1.79 -18.97 23.16
C TYR A 66 -2.14 -17.49 23.24
N TYR A 67 -2.68 -17.08 24.36
CA TYR A 67 -2.72 -15.67 24.73
C TYR A 67 -1.35 -15.29 25.31
N THR A 68 -0.46 -14.75 24.51
CA THR A 68 0.66 -13.99 25.06
C THR A 68 0.10 -12.66 25.56
N ALA A 69 0.35 -12.32 26.83
CA ALA A 69 0.04 -11.00 27.33
C ALA A 69 0.64 -9.96 26.36
N PRO A 70 -0.13 -8.98 25.88
CA PRO A 70 0.39 -8.02 24.92
C PRO A 70 1.57 -7.30 25.56
N VAL A 71 2.77 -7.50 24.99
CA VAL A 71 3.91 -6.65 25.33
C VAL A 71 3.49 -5.26 24.87
N THR A 72 3.25 -4.35 25.80
CA THR A 72 2.91 -2.96 25.49
C THR A 72 4.12 -2.30 24.84
N LEU A 73 4.18 -2.42 23.51
CA LEU A 73 5.18 -1.73 22.72
C LEU A 73 4.85 -0.23 22.74
N SER A 74 5.87 0.61 22.89
CA SER A 74 5.66 2.05 22.75
C SER A 74 5.14 2.37 21.35
N ALA A 75 4.29 3.40 21.21
CA ALA A 75 3.76 3.84 19.91
C ALA A 75 4.87 4.08 18.87
N ARG A 76 6.03 4.58 19.31
CA ARG A 76 7.22 4.77 18.46
C ARG A 76 7.76 3.44 17.91
N LYS A 77 7.79 2.39 18.73
CA LYS A 77 8.27 1.07 18.32
C LYS A 77 7.29 0.39 17.37
N ILE A 78 5.99 0.53 17.61
CA ILE A 78 4.94 0.06 16.69
C ILE A 78 5.10 0.74 15.32
N ALA A 79 5.20 2.07 15.29
CA ALA A 79 5.39 2.83 14.05
C ALA A 79 6.69 2.46 13.32
N HIS A 80 7.77 2.19 14.07
CA HIS A 80 9.04 1.75 13.49
C HIS A 80 8.89 0.37 12.84
N ASN A 81 8.34 -0.60 13.54
CA ASN A 81 8.14 -1.96 13.03
C ASN A 81 7.25 -1.94 11.78
N GLN A 82 6.19 -1.15 11.80
CA GLN A 82 5.29 -0.99 10.67
C GLN A 82 6.00 -0.42 9.42
N ARG A 83 6.85 0.61 9.59
CA ARG A 83 7.65 1.14 8.48
C ARG A 83 8.63 0.11 7.92
N GLN A 84 9.24 -0.72 8.78
CA GLN A 84 10.12 -1.80 8.33
C GLN A 84 9.35 -2.85 7.54
N LEU A 85 8.18 -3.26 8.02
CA LEU A 85 7.29 -4.18 7.32
C LEU A 85 6.92 -3.66 5.93
N GLN A 86 6.50 -2.39 5.84
CA GLN A 86 6.15 -1.74 4.58
C GLN A 86 7.34 -1.65 3.62
N ARG A 87 8.52 -1.25 4.12
CA ARG A 87 9.75 -1.17 3.31
C ARG A 87 10.19 -2.53 2.76
N THR A 88 10.08 -3.58 3.56
CA THR A 88 10.37 -4.95 3.11
C THR A 88 9.30 -5.41 2.12
N GLY A 89 8.03 -5.14 2.42
CA GLY A 89 6.90 -5.52 1.58
C GLY A 89 6.98 -4.97 0.15
N VAL A 90 7.31 -3.68 -0.02
CA VAL A 90 7.43 -3.09 -1.38
C VAL A 90 8.58 -3.69 -2.18
N ARG A 91 9.68 -4.11 -1.52
CA ARG A 91 10.80 -4.77 -2.19
C ARG A 91 10.49 -6.21 -2.57
N LEU A 92 9.82 -6.94 -1.69
CA LEU A 92 9.31 -8.28 -2.02
C LEU A 92 8.32 -8.22 -3.20
N LEU A 93 7.46 -7.20 -3.22
CA LEU A 93 6.51 -6.98 -4.30
C LEU A 93 7.21 -6.66 -5.62
N LEU A 94 8.27 -5.83 -5.60
CA LEU A 94 9.09 -5.60 -6.79
C LEU A 94 9.73 -6.89 -7.28
N GLN A 95 10.33 -7.69 -6.39
CA GLN A 95 10.92 -8.98 -6.75
C GLN A 95 9.89 -9.92 -7.40
N ALA A 96 8.68 -9.98 -6.84
CA ALA A 96 7.59 -10.75 -7.41
C ALA A 96 7.20 -10.24 -8.81
N LEU A 97 7.08 -8.91 -9.00
CA LEU A 97 6.75 -8.30 -10.29
C LEU A 97 7.82 -8.55 -11.36
N ILE A 98 9.10 -8.32 -11.06
CA ILE A 98 10.16 -8.56 -12.05
C ILE A 98 10.33 -10.05 -12.36
N SER A 99 10.06 -10.94 -11.39
CA SER A 99 10.04 -12.38 -11.61
C SER A 99 8.90 -12.80 -12.55
N GLU A 100 7.69 -12.25 -12.36
CA GLU A 100 6.52 -12.47 -13.23
C GLU A 100 6.77 -12.01 -14.67
N LEU A 101 7.54 -10.94 -14.84
CA LEU A 101 7.92 -10.38 -16.15
C LEU A 101 9.20 -10.99 -16.72
N GLU A 102 9.76 -12.01 -16.06
CA GLU A 102 11.04 -12.65 -16.44
C GLU A 102 12.21 -11.65 -16.57
N ILE A 103 12.16 -10.55 -15.82
CA ILE A 103 13.21 -9.52 -15.78
C ILE A 103 14.24 -9.92 -14.74
N SER A 104 15.45 -10.23 -15.17
CA SER A 104 16.61 -10.45 -14.27
C SER A 104 17.35 -9.14 -14.06
N ASP A 105 17.06 -8.44 -12.96
CA ASP A 105 17.66 -7.13 -12.67
C ASP A 105 17.71 -6.84 -11.17
N THR A 106 18.43 -5.79 -10.79
CA THR A 106 18.60 -5.35 -9.41
C THR A 106 18.19 -3.90 -9.27
N LEU A 107 17.53 -3.60 -8.15
CA LEU A 107 17.10 -2.24 -7.82
C LEU A 107 18.30 -1.38 -7.38
N ASP A 108 18.43 -0.21 -7.99
CA ASP A 108 19.30 0.88 -7.53
C ASP A 108 18.46 1.90 -6.74
N GLU A 109 18.73 1.98 -5.45
CA GLU A 109 18.09 2.93 -4.51
C GLU A 109 19.03 4.09 -4.12
N SER A 110 20.17 4.25 -4.79
CA SER A 110 21.14 5.29 -4.46
C SER A 110 20.60 6.70 -4.68
N ASN A 111 19.77 6.86 -5.70
CA ASN A 111 19.16 8.11 -6.07
C ASN A 111 17.68 7.93 -6.45
N PHE A 112 16.86 8.91 -6.11
CA PHE A 112 15.48 8.95 -6.58
C PHE A 112 15.40 9.77 -7.90
N PRO A 113 14.60 9.38 -8.90
CA PRO A 113 13.74 8.20 -8.95
C PRO A 113 14.56 6.89 -9.03
N TYR A 114 14.13 5.87 -8.30
CA TYR A 114 14.77 4.57 -8.29
C TYR A 114 14.74 3.93 -9.67
N ARG A 115 15.71 3.05 -9.94
CA ARG A 115 15.84 2.38 -11.24
C ARG A 115 16.30 0.93 -11.08
N LEU A 116 15.97 0.13 -12.08
CA LEU A 116 16.64 -1.15 -12.30
C LEU A 116 17.96 -0.89 -13.04
N ILE A 117 19.05 -1.54 -12.59
CA ILE A 117 20.42 -1.22 -13.04
C ILE A 117 20.62 -1.49 -14.53
N ASN A 118 20.23 -2.68 -14.99
CA ASN A 118 20.52 -3.14 -16.34
C ASN A 118 19.48 -2.65 -17.36
N ASN A 119 18.20 -2.85 -17.05
CA ASN A 119 17.09 -2.53 -17.95
C ASN A 119 16.60 -1.09 -17.84
N LYS A 120 17.14 -0.31 -16.91
CA LYS A 120 16.85 1.12 -16.72
C LYS A 120 15.39 1.47 -16.48
N TYR A 121 14.55 0.50 -16.07
CA TYR A 121 13.18 0.80 -15.65
C TYR A 121 13.18 1.75 -14.48
N TYR A 122 12.35 2.74 -14.54
CA TYR A 122 12.02 3.56 -13.37
C TYR A 122 11.14 2.75 -12.42
N VAL A 123 11.39 2.89 -11.13
CA VAL A 123 10.67 2.18 -10.07
C VAL A 123 10.10 3.19 -9.09
N CYS A 124 8.83 3.04 -8.74
CA CYS A 124 8.22 3.83 -7.67
C CYS A 124 7.41 2.94 -6.74
N PHE A 125 7.42 3.28 -5.47
CA PHE A 125 6.75 2.55 -4.41
C PHE A 125 5.67 3.39 -3.74
N SER A 126 4.65 2.71 -3.26
CA SER A 126 3.69 3.27 -2.30
C SER A 126 3.29 2.22 -1.27
N HIS A 127 2.84 2.68 -0.14
CA HIS A 127 2.29 1.86 0.92
C HIS A 127 1.32 2.66 1.76
N THR A 128 0.29 2.01 2.27
CA THR A 128 -0.61 2.58 3.26
C THR A 128 -0.62 1.75 4.53
N GLY A 129 -0.86 2.40 5.64
CA GLY A 129 -0.95 1.75 6.94
C GLY A 129 -2.17 0.84 7.05
N PRO A 130 -2.24 0.03 8.11
CA PRO A 130 -3.46 -0.68 8.45
C PRO A 130 -4.58 0.33 8.68
N ASN A 131 -5.76 0.01 8.22
CA ASN A 131 -6.96 0.70 8.65
C ASN A 131 -7.44 0.12 9.99
N ASP A 132 -8.40 0.79 10.65
CA ASP A 132 -8.92 0.39 11.98
C ASP A 132 -9.41 -1.07 12.06
N LYS A 133 -9.58 -1.74 10.92
CA LYS A 133 -10.11 -3.10 10.81
C LYS A 133 -9.07 -4.16 10.42
N SER A 134 -7.88 -3.77 10.01
CA SER A 134 -6.85 -4.69 9.50
C SER A 134 -5.47 -4.31 10.00
N LEU A 135 -4.74 -5.27 10.57
CA LEU A 135 -3.32 -5.14 10.93
C LEU A 135 -2.39 -5.18 9.70
N ASN A 136 -2.93 -5.43 8.51
CA ASN A 136 -2.15 -5.58 7.29
C ASN A 136 -1.90 -4.22 6.64
N SER A 137 -0.69 -4.01 6.16
CA SER A 137 -0.35 -2.89 5.30
C SER A 137 -0.53 -3.27 3.84
N ASN A 138 -1.09 -2.37 3.04
CA ASN A 138 -1.09 -2.54 1.59
C ASN A 138 0.16 -1.89 1.00
N VAL A 139 0.71 -2.52 -0.02
CA VAL A 139 1.91 -2.09 -0.74
C VAL A 139 1.64 -2.09 -2.22
N ALA A 140 2.28 -1.17 -2.93
CA ALA A 140 2.18 -1.02 -4.36
C ALA A 140 3.54 -0.67 -4.97
N VAL A 141 3.78 -1.16 -6.18
CA VAL A 141 4.96 -0.86 -6.98
C VAL A 141 4.57 -0.62 -8.43
N ILE A 142 5.25 0.30 -9.07
CA ILE A 142 5.20 0.49 -10.52
C ILE A 142 6.61 0.41 -11.10
N ILE A 143 6.73 -0.20 -12.26
CA ILE A 143 7.91 -0.10 -13.13
C ILE A 143 7.50 0.46 -14.48
N SER A 144 8.30 1.37 -15.03
CA SER A 144 8.08 1.99 -16.33
C SER A 144 9.40 2.20 -17.06
N HIS A 145 9.45 1.84 -18.33
CA HIS A 145 10.68 1.95 -19.13
C HIS A 145 10.88 3.35 -19.71
N HIS A 146 9.80 3.99 -20.13
CA HIS A 146 9.90 5.24 -20.89
C HIS A 146 10.24 6.46 -20.06
N ARG A 147 9.67 6.55 -18.86
CA ARG A 147 9.79 7.73 -17.98
C ARG A 147 9.49 7.38 -16.52
N SER A 148 9.85 8.30 -15.66
CA SER A 148 9.47 8.20 -14.25
C SER A 148 7.95 8.15 -14.12
N ALA A 149 7.46 7.19 -13.35
CA ALA A 149 6.05 6.99 -13.06
C ALA A 149 5.82 7.05 -11.56
N GLY A 150 4.62 7.46 -11.15
CA GLY A 150 4.23 7.55 -9.74
C GLY A 150 3.07 6.62 -9.44
N ILE A 151 3.07 6.06 -8.25
CA ILE A 151 1.98 5.23 -7.74
C ILE A 151 1.62 5.65 -6.33
N ASP A 152 0.33 5.66 -6.03
CA ASP A 152 -0.15 5.88 -4.67
C ASP A 152 -1.30 4.94 -4.34
N ILE A 153 -1.19 4.26 -3.18
CA ILE A 153 -2.18 3.36 -2.63
C ILE A 153 -2.67 3.93 -1.31
N GLU A 154 -3.97 4.15 -1.17
CA GLU A 154 -4.54 4.72 0.04
C GLU A 154 -5.87 4.04 0.40
N ASN A 155 -5.95 3.52 1.61
CA ASN A 155 -7.15 2.84 2.11
C ASN A 155 -8.06 3.78 2.89
N ASN A 156 -7.49 4.84 3.46
CA ASN A 156 -8.22 5.76 4.32
C ASN A 156 -8.79 6.93 3.51
N ASN A 157 -9.86 7.51 4.00
CA ASN A 157 -10.36 8.76 3.46
C ASN A 157 -9.48 9.93 3.91
N VAL A 158 -9.28 10.88 3.02
CA VAL A 158 -8.60 12.14 3.33
C VAL A 158 -9.61 13.09 3.97
N ALA A 159 -9.35 13.54 5.18
CA ALA A 159 -10.26 14.42 5.89
C ALA A 159 -10.43 15.76 5.16
N TRP A 160 -11.67 16.27 5.10
CA TRP A 160 -11.97 17.55 4.46
C TRP A 160 -11.06 18.71 4.92
N LYS A 161 -10.77 18.80 6.22
CA LYS A 161 -9.85 19.80 6.78
C LYS A 161 -8.43 19.72 6.19
N VAL A 162 -7.99 18.51 5.81
CA VAL A 162 -6.69 18.30 5.16
C VAL A 162 -6.75 18.81 3.72
N ALA A 163 -7.82 18.47 2.99
CA ALA A 163 -8.02 19.00 1.63
C ALA A 163 -8.07 20.54 1.63
N GLN A 164 -8.85 21.16 2.51
CA GLN A 164 -8.92 22.62 2.65
C GLN A 164 -7.58 23.29 2.92
N ARG A 165 -6.64 22.60 3.56
CA ARG A 165 -5.31 23.14 3.87
C ARG A 165 -4.35 23.10 2.68
N PHE A 166 -4.50 22.12 1.81
CA PHE A 166 -3.47 21.81 0.80
C PHE A 166 -3.96 21.94 -0.64
N TYR A 167 -5.27 21.87 -0.89
CA TYR A 167 -5.79 21.94 -2.26
C TYR A 167 -5.94 23.38 -2.72
N SER A 168 -5.91 23.57 -4.04
CA SER A 168 -6.14 24.88 -4.64
C SER A 168 -7.57 25.37 -4.40
N ASP A 169 -7.79 26.68 -4.46
CA ASP A 169 -9.13 27.28 -4.33
C ASP A 169 -10.09 26.75 -5.41
N ASN A 170 -9.57 26.48 -6.63
CA ASN A 170 -10.37 25.90 -7.71
C ASN A 170 -10.85 24.50 -7.38
N GLU A 171 -9.96 23.64 -6.85
CA GLU A 171 -10.31 22.29 -6.42
C GLU A 171 -11.34 22.32 -5.29
N ILE A 172 -11.10 23.16 -4.28
CA ILE A 172 -12.01 23.29 -3.14
C ILE A 172 -13.41 23.73 -3.61
N SER A 173 -13.49 24.75 -4.47
CA SER A 173 -14.75 25.25 -5.02
C SER A 173 -15.47 24.18 -5.85
N ALA A 174 -14.73 23.46 -6.70
CA ALA A 174 -15.30 22.37 -7.51
C ALA A 174 -15.82 21.23 -6.62
N ILE A 175 -15.02 20.78 -5.63
CA ILE A 175 -15.43 19.72 -4.70
C ILE A 175 -16.65 20.11 -3.88
N GLN A 176 -16.75 21.36 -3.42
CA GLN A 176 -17.90 21.85 -2.66
C GLN A 176 -19.20 21.81 -3.46
N SER A 177 -19.14 21.95 -4.77
CA SER A 177 -20.32 21.86 -5.65
C SER A 177 -20.83 20.43 -5.84
N LEU A 178 -20.05 19.40 -5.48
CA LEU A 178 -20.41 17.99 -5.65
C LEU A 178 -21.38 17.50 -4.56
N PRO A 179 -22.18 16.46 -4.84
CA PRO A 179 -22.92 15.72 -3.82
C PRO A 179 -21.97 15.14 -2.76
N THR A 180 -22.40 15.12 -1.50
CA THR A 180 -21.56 14.67 -0.36
C THR A 180 -20.96 13.27 -0.58
N THR A 181 -21.72 12.36 -1.19
CA THR A 181 -21.27 10.98 -1.48
C THR A 181 -20.09 10.91 -2.46
N GLN A 182 -19.92 11.93 -3.31
CA GLN A 182 -18.83 11.98 -4.29
C GLN A 182 -17.61 12.77 -3.77
N ARG A 183 -17.83 13.69 -2.81
CA ARG A 183 -16.76 14.55 -2.29
C ARG A 183 -15.59 13.76 -1.73
N ASP A 184 -15.86 12.83 -0.83
CA ASP A 184 -14.80 12.06 -0.15
C ASP A 184 -13.98 11.22 -1.14
N ILE A 185 -14.65 10.68 -2.16
CA ILE A 185 -13.97 9.89 -3.19
C ILE A 185 -13.08 10.79 -4.05
N ILE A 186 -13.59 11.94 -4.51
CA ILE A 186 -12.82 12.90 -5.32
C ILE A 186 -11.65 13.48 -4.53
N ILE A 187 -11.83 13.82 -3.26
CA ILE A 187 -10.75 14.26 -2.38
C ILE A 187 -9.65 13.20 -2.34
N LYS A 188 -10.00 11.95 -2.11
CA LYS A 188 -9.04 10.85 -2.05
C LYS A 188 -8.30 10.65 -3.37
N LEU A 189 -9.01 10.64 -4.51
CA LEU A 189 -8.41 10.46 -5.82
C LEU A 189 -7.44 11.60 -6.17
N LEU A 190 -7.83 12.86 -5.92
CA LEU A 190 -6.94 14.01 -6.11
C LEU A 190 -5.71 13.93 -5.21
N TRP A 191 -5.86 13.49 -3.96
CA TRP A 191 -4.73 13.24 -3.06
C TRP A 191 -3.75 12.24 -3.67
N GLN A 192 -4.24 11.09 -4.10
CA GLN A 192 -3.41 10.04 -4.70
C GLN A 192 -2.72 10.50 -6.00
N ILE A 193 -3.41 11.28 -6.84
CA ILE A 193 -2.82 11.89 -8.04
C ILE A 193 -1.68 12.82 -7.65
N LYS A 194 -1.90 13.70 -6.67
CA LYS A 194 -0.90 14.66 -6.19
C LYS A 194 0.33 13.94 -5.61
N GLU A 195 0.13 12.92 -4.76
CA GLU A 195 1.20 12.09 -4.20
C GLU A 195 2.00 11.38 -5.30
N SER A 196 1.33 10.88 -6.35
CA SER A 196 1.99 10.27 -7.50
C SER A 196 2.84 11.29 -8.27
N PHE A 197 2.34 12.50 -8.52
CA PHE A 197 3.11 13.57 -9.16
C PHE A 197 4.25 14.10 -8.29
N ILE A 198 4.07 14.17 -6.96
CA ILE A 198 5.15 14.50 -6.01
C ILE A 198 6.34 13.55 -6.21
N LYS A 199 6.06 12.25 -6.30
CA LYS A 199 7.07 11.21 -6.53
C LYS A 199 7.74 11.36 -7.91
N ILE A 200 6.99 11.68 -8.95
CA ILE A 200 7.54 11.89 -10.30
C ILE A 200 8.42 13.15 -10.37
N ARG A 201 7.91 14.26 -9.87
CA ARG A 201 8.51 15.58 -10.02
C ARG A 201 9.50 15.94 -8.89
N GLN A 202 9.60 15.10 -7.88
CA GLN A 202 10.42 15.31 -6.68
C GLN A 202 10.07 16.62 -5.95
N TYR A 203 8.79 16.98 -5.96
CA TYR A 203 8.30 18.14 -5.23
C TYR A 203 8.39 17.93 -3.72
N THR A 204 8.52 19.00 -2.97
CA THR A 204 8.17 18.95 -1.55
C THR A 204 6.67 18.68 -1.41
N LEU A 205 6.27 18.09 -0.28
CA LEU A 205 4.86 17.76 -0.04
C LEU A 205 3.95 19.00 -0.20
N ALA A 206 4.35 20.15 0.34
CA ALA A 206 3.58 21.38 0.26
C ALA A 206 3.43 21.89 -1.19
N GLN A 207 4.50 21.82 -1.99
CA GLN A 207 4.45 22.20 -3.40
C GLN A 207 3.52 21.30 -4.20
N GLY A 208 3.69 19.99 -4.09
CA GLY A 208 2.92 19.05 -4.89
C GLY A 208 1.44 18.98 -4.51
N LEU A 209 1.13 19.05 -3.23
CA LEU A 209 -0.27 19.09 -2.78
C LEU A 209 -0.97 20.40 -3.16
N GLY A 210 -0.25 21.51 -3.30
CA GLY A 210 -0.78 22.79 -3.75
C GLY A 210 -0.99 22.93 -5.27
N MET A 211 -0.52 21.97 -6.07
CA MET A 211 -0.76 21.97 -7.52
C MET A 211 -2.25 21.82 -7.84
N ASP A 212 -2.73 22.56 -8.84
CA ASP A 212 -4.15 22.57 -9.22
C ASP A 212 -4.47 21.48 -10.25
N TYR A 213 -5.33 20.55 -9.86
CA TYR A 213 -5.88 19.48 -10.69
C TYR A 213 -7.41 19.54 -10.81
N ALA A 214 -8.03 20.69 -10.55
CA ALA A 214 -9.48 20.88 -10.65
C ALA A 214 -10.04 20.44 -12.02
N TYR A 215 -9.26 20.62 -13.08
CA TYR A 215 -9.63 20.23 -14.45
C TYR A 215 -9.83 18.71 -14.63
N LEU A 216 -9.31 17.87 -13.72
CA LEU A 216 -9.50 16.42 -13.74
C LEU A 216 -10.81 15.97 -13.08
N ILE A 217 -11.47 16.82 -12.30
CA ILE A 217 -12.61 16.39 -11.46
C ILE A 217 -13.75 15.81 -12.32
N THR A 218 -14.04 16.39 -13.47
CA THR A 218 -15.07 15.86 -14.37
C THR A 218 -14.69 14.49 -14.91
N ASP A 219 -13.46 14.34 -15.39
CA ASP A 219 -12.98 13.06 -15.93
C ASP A 219 -12.92 11.98 -14.84
N LEU A 220 -12.60 12.36 -13.59
CA LEU A 220 -12.63 11.46 -12.43
C LEU A 220 -14.05 11.02 -12.07
N LEU A 221 -15.04 11.92 -12.16
CA LEU A 221 -16.44 11.58 -11.92
C LEU A 221 -16.98 10.60 -12.98
N ASP A 222 -16.56 10.75 -14.22
CA ASP A 222 -16.93 9.82 -15.29
C ASP A 222 -16.22 8.47 -15.11
N ALA A 223 -14.95 8.48 -14.72
CA ALA A 223 -14.19 7.27 -14.38
C ALA A 223 -14.82 6.45 -13.23
N LEU A 224 -15.44 7.11 -12.25
CA LEU A 224 -16.13 6.43 -11.16
C LEU A 224 -17.40 5.66 -11.59
N ARG A 225 -17.91 5.95 -12.77
CA ARG A 225 -19.08 5.25 -13.34
C ARG A 225 -18.68 4.06 -14.21
N ASP A 226 -17.40 3.99 -14.57
CA ASP A 226 -16.87 2.90 -15.38
C ASP A 226 -16.64 1.66 -14.49
N PRO A 227 -17.27 0.51 -14.77
CA PRO A 227 -17.10 -0.72 -14.00
C PRO A 227 -15.78 -1.44 -14.28
N SER A 228 -14.95 -0.91 -15.17
CA SER A 228 -13.68 -1.53 -15.57
C SER A 228 -12.72 -1.67 -14.38
N PRO A 229 -11.96 -2.77 -14.31
CA PRO A 229 -10.97 -2.97 -13.24
C PRO A 229 -9.81 -1.96 -13.31
N VAL A 230 -9.60 -1.35 -14.49
CA VAL A 230 -8.61 -0.28 -14.73
C VAL A 230 -9.27 0.78 -15.59
N VAL A 231 -9.33 1.99 -15.09
CA VAL A 231 -9.84 3.14 -15.84
C VAL A 231 -8.70 4.10 -16.10
N VAL A 232 -8.49 4.47 -17.35
CA VAL A 232 -7.40 5.37 -17.76
C VAL A 232 -7.95 6.72 -18.20
N ILE A 233 -7.40 7.79 -17.63
CA ILE A 233 -7.72 9.18 -17.93
C ILE A 233 -6.49 9.82 -18.59
N ALA A 234 -6.68 10.44 -19.76
CA ALA A 234 -5.65 11.25 -20.37
C ALA A 234 -5.52 12.59 -19.64
N ASN A 235 -4.33 12.91 -19.17
CA ASN A 235 -4.07 14.20 -18.58
C ASN A 235 -3.83 15.25 -19.69
N ARG A 236 -4.81 16.14 -19.89
CA ARG A 236 -4.77 17.16 -20.96
C ARG A 236 -3.68 18.23 -20.76
N GLN A 237 -3.11 18.33 -19.56
CA GLN A 237 -2.07 19.33 -19.22
C GLN A 237 -0.66 18.74 -19.17
N SER A 238 -0.52 17.43 -19.40
CA SER A 238 0.78 16.76 -19.46
C SER A 238 0.68 15.51 -20.30
N ASP A 239 1.84 14.97 -20.71
CA ASP A 239 1.91 13.71 -21.47
C ASP A 239 1.66 12.47 -20.60
N TYR A 240 1.35 12.63 -19.31
CA TYR A 240 1.08 11.54 -18.40
C TYR A 240 -0.35 11.06 -18.51
N HIS A 241 -0.51 9.74 -18.46
CA HIS A 241 -1.80 9.10 -18.23
C HIS A 241 -2.01 8.86 -16.74
N ILE A 242 -3.26 8.85 -16.31
CA ILE A 242 -3.66 8.56 -14.95
C ILE A 242 -4.52 7.30 -14.99
N ALA A 243 -4.04 6.22 -14.40
CA ALA A 243 -4.83 4.99 -14.24
C ALA A 243 -5.38 4.91 -12.82
N PHE A 244 -6.64 4.56 -12.73
CA PHE A 244 -7.32 4.27 -11.47
C PHE A 244 -7.66 2.78 -11.41
N LEU A 245 -7.25 2.12 -10.32
CA LEU A 245 -7.51 0.72 -10.01
C LEU A 245 -8.47 0.66 -8.80
N PRO A 246 -9.80 0.63 -9.03
CA PRO A 246 -10.79 0.77 -7.97
C PRO A 246 -10.69 -0.29 -6.87
N ILE A 247 -10.52 -1.55 -7.27
CA ILE A 247 -10.45 -2.69 -6.35
C ILE A 247 -9.24 -2.58 -5.42
N GLN A 248 -8.10 -2.14 -5.95
CA GLN A 248 -6.85 -1.97 -5.20
C GLN A 248 -6.74 -0.61 -4.52
N GLN A 249 -7.71 0.28 -4.70
CA GLN A 249 -7.70 1.66 -4.21
C GLN A 249 -6.39 2.40 -4.54
N THR A 250 -5.91 2.22 -5.75
CA THR A 250 -4.60 2.66 -6.21
C THR A 250 -4.74 3.59 -7.40
N VAL A 251 -3.96 4.67 -7.40
CA VAL A 251 -3.79 5.57 -8.54
C VAL A 251 -2.37 5.46 -9.05
N VAL A 252 -2.23 5.44 -10.36
CA VAL A 252 -0.96 5.40 -11.08
C VAL A 252 -0.90 6.57 -12.04
N VAL A 253 0.25 7.25 -12.09
CA VAL A 253 0.56 8.30 -13.08
C VAL A 253 1.79 7.84 -13.87
N TYR A 254 1.66 7.66 -15.21
CA TYR A 254 2.68 7.04 -16.04
C TYR A 254 2.74 7.61 -17.46
#